data_68a5910cdef2df7c635b6726bc0bc29a
#
_entry.id   68a5910cdef2df7c635b6726bc0bc29a
#
_cell.length_a   1.000
_cell.length_b   1.000
_cell.length_c   1.000
_cell.angle_alpha   90.00
_cell.angle_beta   90.00
_cell.angle_gamma   90.00
#
_symmetry.space_group_name_H-M   'P 1'
#
loop_
_entity.id
_entity.type
_entity.pdbx_description
1 polymer ?
#
loop_
_entity_poly.entity_id
_entity_poly.type
_entity_poly.pdbx_seq_one_letter_code
_entity_poly.pdbx_strand_id
1 'polypeptide(L)'
;MNILFAGTPDPSGEILEYLASNSAYNIKGVITQPDKPQKRGNKILESSVSKISLKYNFPVFKPTNLNDPEFIKDIEDIEFDFLVVAAYGKIIPNWLLHAPGKIPVNVHYSILPSYRGASPIQASLLNGDNLSGVTFMEMSEGLDEGKIIKIFTLDIIKTHNKVSLEKDLCDLAIKNIDNVLDLLFADKILLNAQDDTKASYCSKIKKSDSVVDFVEKADVIINKYRAYSEWPGLAFIHKDVLVKIHDMHLCHEDLSGMPGTIVKFDKTGIYFKTKLGTIVITHLQLPNKNKISSADAYNAYREFFV
;
A
#
# COMPACT_ATOMS: atom_id res chain seq x y z
N MET A 1 -11.01 20.06 -17.53
CA MET A 1 -11.24 18.61 -17.74
C MET A 1 -12.23 18.11 -16.71
N ASN A 2 -13.23 17.35 -17.12
CA ASN A 2 -14.21 16.73 -16.23
C ASN A 2 -13.68 15.38 -15.75
N ILE A 3 -13.70 15.14 -14.45
CA ILE A 3 -13.16 13.92 -13.85
C ILE A 3 -14.23 13.23 -13.01
N LEU A 4 -14.42 11.93 -13.22
CA LEU A 4 -15.00 11.01 -12.26
C LEU A 4 -13.85 10.35 -11.51
N PHE A 5 -13.81 10.45 -10.18
CA PHE A 5 -12.72 9.91 -9.37
C PHE A 5 -13.16 8.64 -8.64
N ALA A 6 -12.28 7.63 -8.58
CA ALA A 6 -12.54 6.42 -7.80
C ALA A 6 -11.35 6.08 -6.89
N GLY A 7 -11.58 6.03 -5.58
CA GLY A 7 -10.54 5.76 -4.60
C GLY A 7 -11.07 5.50 -3.20
N THR A 8 -10.20 5.10 -2.26
CA THR A 8 -10.65 4.79 -0.89
C THR A 8 -9.66 5.24 0.19
N PRO A 9 -8.36 4.82 0.23
CA PRO A 9 -7.43 5.10 1.32
C PRO A 9 -6.91 6.54 1.33
N ASP A 10 -6.10 6.87 2.32
CA ASP A 10 -5.54 8.20 2.51
C ASP A 10 -4.77 8.74 1.30
N PRO A 11 -3.89 7.98 0.62
CA PRO A 11 -3.23 8.47 -0.59
C PRO A 11 -4.20 8.85 -1.72
N SER A 12 -5.32 8.10 -1.84
CA SER A 12 -6.36 8.47 -2.82
C SER A 12 -7.07 9.77 -2.45
N GLY A 13 -7.26 10.01 -1.14
CA GLY A 13 -7.80 11.28 -0.64
C GLY A 13 -6.86 12.46 -0.95
N GLU A 14 -5.56 12.29 -0.79
CA GLU A 14 -4.56 13.32 -1.10
C GLU A 14 -4.55 13.66 -2.61
N ILE A 15 -4.62 12.65 -3.49
CA ILE A 15 -4.74 12.86 -4.94
C ILE A 15 -6.04 13.60 -5.28
N LEU A 16 -7.18 13.17 -4.71
CA LEU A 16 -8.46 13.85 -4.92
C LEU A 16 -8.41 15.30 -4.43
N GLU A 17 -7.83 15.57 -3.27
CA GLU A 17 -7.72 16.91 -2.71
C GLU A 17 -6.88 17.84 -3.61
N TYR A 18 -5.77 17.30 -4.14
CA TYR A 18 -4.96 18.01 -5.13
C TYR A 18 -5.77 18.37 -6.38
N LEU A 19 -6.44 17.38 -6.99
CA LEU A 19 -7.28 17.61 -8.18
C LEU A 19 -8.43 18.60 -7.89
N ALA A 20 -9.06 18.51 -6.72
CA ALA A 20 -10.13 19.40 -6.28
C ALA A 20 -9.68 20.86 -6.08
N SER A 21 -8.42 21.07 -5.68
CA SER A 21 -7.84 22.39 -5.46
C SER A 21 -7.36 23.07 -6.74
N ASN A 22 -7.21 22.33 -7.84
CA ASN A 22 -6.75 22.83 -9.12
C ASN A 22 -7.95 23.20 -10.02
N SER A 23 -8.06 24.46 -10.38
CA SER A 23 -9.18 25.01 -11.20
C SER A 23 -9.25 24.44 -12.63
N ALA A 24 -8.21 23.74 -13.10
CA ALA A 24 -8.23 23.06 -14.39
C ALA A 24 -9.15 21.82 -14.41
N TYR A 25 -9.54 21.31 -13.22
CA TYR A 25 -10.35 20.10 -13.07
C TYR A 25 -11.73 20.41 -12.48
N ASN A 26 -12.72 19.75 -13.05
CA ASN A 26 -14.09 19.74 -12.55
C ASN A 26 -14.43 18.31 -12.11
N ILE A 27 -14.46 18.08 -10.82
CA ILE A 27 -14.80 16.76 -10.25
C ILE A 27 -16.33 16.59 -10.33
N LYS A 28 -16.77 15.74 -11.24
CA LYS A 28 -18.18 15.48 -11.54
C LYS A 28 -18.83 14.52 -10.55
N GLY A 29 -18.03 13.69 -9.89
CA GLY A 29 -18.47 12.74 -8.89
C GLY A 29 -17.30 11.92 -8.35
N VAL A 30 -17.53 11.26 -7.23
CA VAL A 30 -16.51 10.47 -6.52
C VAL A 30 -17.09 9.13 -6.12
N ILE A 31 -16.42 8.06 -6.52
CA ILE A 31 -16.77 6.68 -6.17
C ILE A 31 -15.81 6.22 -5.08
N THR A 32 -16.35 5.74 -3.95
CA THR A 32 -15.55 5.17 -2.87
C THR A 32 -16.21 3.93 -2.29
N GLN A 33 -15.44 3.10 -1.56
CA GLN A 33 -16.03 1.94 -0.90
C GLN A 33 -17.02 2.38 0.19
N PRO A 34 -18.07 1.56 0.46
CA PRO A 34 -18.97 1.80 1.58
C PRO A 34 -18.24 1.95 2.90
N ASP A 35 -18.77 2.80 3.77
CA ASP A 35 -18.23 3.02 5.11
C ASP A 35 -18.22 1.72 5.91
N LYS A 36 -17.19 1.52 6.71
CA LYS A 36 -17.01 0.30 7.50
C LYS A 36 -17.18 0.61 8.99
N PRO A 37 -17.88 -0.25 9.76
CA PRO A 37 -17.93 -0.10 11.20
C PRO A 37 -16.52 -0.29 11.81
N GLN A 38 -16.15 0.55 12.74
CA GLN A 38 -14.91 0.38 13.51
C GLN A 38 -15.03 -0.86 14.42
N LYS A 39 -13.93 -1.59 14.59
CA LYS A 39 -13.84 -2.77 15.47
C LYS A 39 -14.07 -2.45 16.96
N ARG A 40 -13.97 -1.20 17.39
CA ARG A 40 -14.27 -0.73 18.75
C ARG A 40 -15.12 0.54 18.66
N GLY A 41 -16.30 0.50 19.30
CA GLY A 41 -17.11 1.69 19.56
C GLY A 41 -18.20 2.03 18.55
N ASN A 42 -18.61 1.13 17.64
CA ASN A 42 -19.71 1.32 16.66
C ASN A 42 -19.67 2.65 15.83
N LYS A 43 -18.56 3.38 15.82
CA LYS A 43 -18.42 4.53 14.93
C LYS A 43 -18.23 4.04 13.51
N ILE A 44 -18.96 4.64 12.58
CA ILE A 44 -18.77 4.45 11.14
C ILE A 44 -17.49 5.18 10.76
N LEU A 45 -16.56 4.49 10.10
CA LEU A 45 -15.34 5.09 9.57
C LEU A 45 -15.53 5.40 8.10
N GLU A 46 -15.65 6.68 7.79
CA GLU A 46 -15.66 7.16 6.41
C GLU A 46 -14.26 7.05 5.79
N SER A 47 -14.21 6.75 4.49
CA SER A 47 -12.96 6.78 3.73
C SER A 47 -12.37 8.19 3.68
N SER A 48 -11.06 8.31 3.48
CA SER A 48 -10.41 9.61 3.27
C SER A 48 -11.01 10.33 2.06
N VAL A 49 -11.25 9.60 0.99
CA VAL A 49 -11.91 10.11 -0.22
C VAL A 49 -13.32 10.67 0.08
N SER A 50 -14.12 9.98 0.92
CA SER A 50 -15.44 10.48 1.34
C SER A 50 -15.34 11.82 2.08
N LYS A 51 -14.39 11.94 3.02
CA LYS A 51 -14.18 13.18 3.80
C LYS A 51 -13.80 14.38 2.90
N ILE A 52 -12.88 14.15 1.95
CA ILE A 52 -12.46 15.18 0.99
C ILE A 52 -13.64 15.57 0.10
N SER A 53 -14.42 14.60 -0.38
CA SER A 53 -15.59 14.87 -1.20
C SER A 53 -16.62 15.73 -0.48
N LEU A 54 -16.89 15.47 0.80
CA LEU A 54 -17.77 16.29 1.63
C LEU A 54 -17.23 17.72 1.82
N LYS A 55 -15.93 17.88 2.01
CA LYS A 55 -15.26 19.19 2.15
C LYS A 55 -15.47 20.06 0.91
N TYR A 56 -15.47 19.48 -0.28
CA TYR A 56 -15.62 20.18 -1.55
C TYR A 56 -17.04 20.11 -2.13
N ASN A 57 -18.00 19.48 -1.41
CA ASN A 57 -19.40 19.28 -1.84
C ASN A 57 -19.53 18.51 -3.17
N PHE A 58 -18.67 17.51 -3.42
CA PHE A 58 -18.81 16.64 -4.58
C PHE A 58 -19.89 15.58 -4.37
N PRO A 59 -20.61 15.15 -5.42
CA PRO A 59 -21.44 13.95 -5.37
C PRO A 59 -20.60 12.73 -4.99
N VAL A 60 -21.06 11.95 -4.00
CA VAL A 60 -20.35 10.75 -3.49
C VAL A 60 -21.19 9.51 -3.69
N PHE A 61 -20.64 8.54 -4.39
CA PHE A 61 -21.24 7.24 -4.65
C PHE A 61 -20.52 6.17 -3.83
N LYS A 62 -21.27 5.38 -3.05
CA LYS A 62 -20.71 4.30 -2.20
C LYS A 62 -21.34 2.94 -2.56
N PRO A 63 -21.25 2.49 -3.83
CA PRO A 63 -21.91 1.28 -4.26
C PRO A 63 -21.31 0.04 -3.59
N THR A 64 -22.17 -0.87 -3.11
CA THR A 64 -21.76 -2.20 -2.69
C THR A 64 -21.39 -3.06 -3.88
N ASN A 65 -22.12 -2.89 -4.99
CA ASN A 65 -21.90 -3.53 -6.27
C ASN A 65 -21.90 -2.46 -7.38
N LEU A 66 -20.84 -2.42 -8.18
CA LEU A 66 -20.72 -1.49 -9.32
C LEU A 66 -21.66 -1.83 -10.49
N ASN A 67 -22.24 -3.03 -10.53
CA ASN A 67 -23.26 -3.42 -11.51
C ASN A 67 -24.69 -3.24 -10.98
N ASP A 68 -24.89 -2.49 -9.91
CA ASP A 68 -26.21 -2.14 -9.42
C ASP A 68 -26.91 -1.19 -10.42
N PRO A 69 -28.14 -1.50 -10.87
CA PRO A 69 -28.86 -0.66 -11.85
C PRO A 69 -29.09 0.79 -11.40
N GLU A 70 -29.31 1.02 -10.10
CA GLU A 70 -29.45 2.40 -9.57
C GLU A 70 -28.12 3.15 -9.69
N PHE A 71 -27.02 2.52 -9.31
CA PHE A 71 -25.70 3.14 -9.44
C PHE A 71 -25.31 3.39 -10.92
N ILE A 72 -25.62 2.44 -11.83
CA ILE A 72 -25.38 2.65 -13.27
C ILE A 72 -26.12 3.89 -13.74
N LYS A 73 -27.41 4.00 -13.42
CA LYS A 73 -28.24 5.16 -13.78
C LYS A 73 -27.68 6.47 -13.22
N ASP A 74 -27.18 6.47 -11.97
CA ASP A 74 -26.59 7.66 -11.36
C ASP A 74 -25.35 8.17 -12.12
N ILE A 75 -24.61 7.25 -12.77
CA ILE A 75 -23.37 7.59 -13.51
C ILE A 75 -23.63 7.87 -14.98
N GLU A 76 -24.63 7.23 -15.63
CA GLU A 76 -24.91 7.36 -17.06
C GLU A 76 -25.20 8.81 -17.49
N ASP A 77 -25.79 9.61 -16.61
CA ASP A 77 -26.10 11.03 -16.87
C ASP A 77 -24.90 11.96 -16.62
N ILE A 78 -23.75 11.43 -16.17
CA ILE A 78 -22.56 12.24 -15.89
C ILE A 78 -21.58 12.18 -17.06
N GLU A 79 -21.40 13.30 -17.74
CA GLU A 79 -20.35 13.45 -18.74
C GLU A 79 -18.99 13.77 -18.10
N PHE A 80 -17.98 12.95 -18.37
CA PHE A 80 -16.63 13.14 -17.89
C PHE A 80 -15.57 12.70 -18.92
N ASP A 81 -14.43 13.39 -18.92
CA ASP A 81 -13.32 13.10 -19.84
C ASP A 81 -12.51 11.90 -19.34
N PHE A 82 -12.24 11.83 -18.05
CA PHE A 82 -11.42 10.79 -17.41
C PHE A 82 -12.13 10.14 -16.23
N LEU A 83 -12.01 8.83 -16.13
CA LEU A 83 -12.14 8.09 -14.89
C LEU A 83 -10.75 7.96 -14.27
N VAL A 84 -10.47 8.70 -13.20
CA VAL A 84 -9.19 8.60 -12.48
C VAL A 84 -9.35 7.66 -11.29
N VAL A 85 -8.59 6.58 -11.29
CA VAL A 85 -8.65 5.54 -10.26
C VAL A 85 -7.35 5.53 -9.46
N ALA A 86 -7.45 5.60 -8.14
CA ALA A 86 -6.31 5.48 -7.23
C ALA A 86 -6.71 4.59 -6.05
N ALA A 87 -6.20 3.36 -5.98
CA ALA A 87 -6.44 2.40 -4.91
C ALA A 87 -7.91 2.26 -4.49
N TYR A 88 -8.82 2.07 -5.44
CA TYR A 88 -10.26 1.89 -5.18
C TYR A 88 -10.56 0.55 -4.50
N GLY A 89 -9.81 -0.51 -4.89
CA GLY A 89 -9.86 -1.81 -4.24
C GLY A 89 -11.03 -2.70 -4.65
N LYS A 90 -11.71 -2.39 -5.76
CA LYS A 90 -12.69 -3.25 -6.45
C LYS A 90 -12.38 -3.26 -7.95
N ILE A 91 -12.78 -4.34 -8.62
CA ILE A 91 -12.72 -4.45 -10.08
C ILE A 91 -13.71 -3.45 -10.69
N ILE A 92 -13.25 -2.62 -11.62
CA ILE A 92 -14.08 -1.70 -12.38
C ILE A 92 -14.74 -2.47 -13.52
N PRO A 93 -16.06 -2.46 -13.64
CA PRO A 93 -16.76 -3.19 -14.68
C PRO A 93 -16.59 -2.54 -16.05
N ASN A 94 -16.78 -3.32 -17.10
CA ASN A 94 -16.55 -2.94 -18.48
C ASN A 94 -17.33 -1.69 -18.91
N TRP A 95 -18.60 -1.59 -18.49
CA TRP A 95 -19.41 -0.43 -18.80
C TRP A 95 -18.79 0.88 -18.26
N LEU A 96 -18.18 0.85 -17.07
CA LEU A 96 -17.56 2.04 -16.47
C LEU A 96 -16.16 2.32 -17.05
N LEU A 97 -15.43 1.27 -17.52
CA LEU A 97 -14.17 1.44 -18.24
C LEU A 97 -14.34 2.17 -19.58
N HIS A 98 -15.50 2.01 -20.23
CA HIS A 98 -15.80 2.62 -21.54
C HIS A 98 -16.65 3.90 -21.44
N ALA A 99 -17.00 4.33 -20.21
CA ALA A 99 -17.81 5.53 -20.00
C ALA A 99 -17.05 6.87 -20.21
N PRO A 100 -15.72 6.99 -19.93
CA PRO A 100 -15.00 8.25 -20.12
C PRO A 100 -14.97 8.71 -21.58
N GLY A 101 -15.09 10.01 -21.82
CA GLY A 101 -14.90 10.58 -23.16
C GLY A 101 -13.48 10.43 -23.74
N LYS A 102 -12.49 10.21 -22.84
CA LYS A 102 -11.10 9.88 -23.18
C LYS A 102 -10.77 8.45 -22.74
N ILE A 103 -10.11 8.27 -21.61
CA ILE A 103 -9.71 6.93 -21.12
C ILE A 103 -9.85 6.83 -19.59
N PRO A 104 -10.01 5.60 -19.06
CA PRO A 104 -9.85 5.34 -17.63
C PRO A 104 -8.37 5.28 -17.26
N VAL A 105 -7.94 6.10 -16.29
CA VAL A 105 -6.55 6.20 -15.85
C VAL A 105 -6.41 5.63 -14.45
N ASN A 106 -5.52 4.65 -14.26
CA ASN A 106 -5.14 4.15 -12.95
C ASN A 106 -3.77 4.69 -12.51
N VAL A 107 -3.68 5.07 -11.24
CA VAL A 107 -2.42 5.43 -10.57
C VAL A 107 -1.93 4.21 -9.81
N HIS A 108 -0.95 3.51 -10.38
CA HIS A 108 -0.41 2.27 -9.83
C HIS A 108 0.97 2.48 -9.22
N TYR A 109 1.17 2.03 -7.96
CA TYR A 109 2.38 2.29 -7.18
C TYR A 109 3.46 1.23 -7.40
N SER A 110 3.80 0.98 -8.68
CA SER A 110 4.97 0.21 -9.11
C SER A 110 5.49 0.67 -10.47
N ILE A 111 6.64 0.15 -10.88
CA ILE A 111 7.18 0.26 -12.22
C ILE A 111 6.62 -0.92 -13.03
N LEU A 112 5.46 -0.76 -13.66
CA LEU A 112 4.85 -1.80 -14.49
C LEU A 112 5.76 -2.19 -15.66
N PRO A 113 5.80 -3.49 -16.05
CA PRO A 113 4.88 -4.56 -15.68
C PRO A 113 5.22 -5.30 -14.36
N SER A 114 6.14 -4.79 -13.56
CA SER A 114 6.47 -5.40 -12.27
C SER A 114 5.38 -5.10 -11.23
N TYR A 115 5.03 -6.12 -10.43
CA TYR A 115 4.10 -6.01 -9.30
C TYR A 115 2.69 -5.57 -9.69
N ARG A 116 2.11 -6.14 -10.75
CA ARG A 116 0.67 -6.07 -11.00
C ARG A 116 -0.08 -6.62 -9.78
N GLY A 117 -1.14 -5.96 -9.32
CA GLY A 117 -1.99 -6.46 -8.24
C GLY A 117 -2.07 -5.57 -7.01
N ALA A 118 -2.40 -6.20 -5.86
CA ALA A 118 -3.00 -5.49 -4.73
C ALA A 118 -2.01 -4.81 -3.76
N SER A 119 -0.70 -5.16 -3.81
CA SER A 119 0.27 -4.73 -2.79
C SER A 119 1.65 -4.41 -3.37
N PRO A 120 1.73 -3.55 -4.41
CA PRO A 120 2.99 -3.28 -5.11
C PRO A 120 4.06 -2.63 -4.21
N ILE A 121 3.67 -1.73 -3.30
CA ILE A 121 4.58 -1.06 -2.36
C ILE A 121 5.24 -2.08 -1.43
N GLN A 122 4.44 -3.00 -0.85
CA GLN A 122 4.98 -4.04 0.00
C GLN A 122 5.86 -5.01 -0.80
N ALA A 123 5.47 -5.33 -2.03
CA ALA A 123 6.24 -6.25 -2.88
C ALA A 123 7.64 -5.71 -3.18
N SER A 124 7.79 -4.44 -3.53
CA SER A 124 9.11 -3.82 -3.76
C SER A 124 9.98 -3.82 -2.50
N LEU A 125 9.40 -3.54 -1.33
CA LEU A 125 10.11 -3.60 -0.05
C LEU A 125 10.51 -5.03 0.34
N LEU A 126 9.63 -6.01 0.14
CA LEU A 126 9.90 -7.43 0.43
C LEU A 126 11.05 -7.98 -0.41
N ASN A 127 11.09 -7.60 -1.68
CA ASN A 127 12.17 -7.99 -2.58
C ASN A 127 13.48 -7.23 -2.32
N GLY A 128 13.45 -6.16 -1.51
CA GLY A 128 14.62 -5.33 -1.26
C GLY A 128 15.05 -4.51 -2.46
N ASP A 129 14.11 -4.11 -3.30
CA ASP A 129 14.40 -3.28 -4.47
C ASP A 129 15.00 -1.94 -4.06
N ASN A 130 15.87 -1.40 -4.90
CA ASN A 130 16.46 -0.08 -4.71
C ASN A 130 15.68 1.04 -5.42
N LEU A 131 14.72 0.68 -6.27
CA LEU A 131 13.93 1.60 -7.08
C LEU A 131 12.46 1.18 -7.03
N SER A 132 11.56 2.15 -6.88
CA SER A 132 10.12 2.02 -7.07
C SER A 132 9.61 3.15 -7.94
N GLY A 133 8.29 3.23 -8.15
CA GLY A 133 7.73 4.30 -8.95
C GLY A 133 6.22 4.30 -9.00
N VAL A 134 5.70 5.24 -9.75
CA VAL A 134 4.29 5.38 -10.09
C VAL A 134 4.12 5.19 -11.58
N THR A 135 3.27 4.26 -11.95
CA THR A 135 2.81 4.08 -13.34
C THR A 135 1.41 4.63 -13.48
N PHE A 136 1.25 5.64 -14.33
CA PHE A 136 -0.05 5.99 -14.88
C PHE A 136 -0.33 5.06 -16.05
N MET A 137 -1.45 4.36 -16.01
CA MET A 137 -1.83 3.38 -17.03
C MET A 137 -3.29 3.51 -17.43
N GLU A 138 -3.62 3.17 -18.67
CA GLU A 138 -4.97 2.92 -19.12
C GLU A 138 -5.50 1.65 -18.43
N MET A 139 -6.72 1.72 -17.90
CA MET A 139 -7.32 0.51 -17.33
C MET A 139 -7.90 -0.38 -18.40
N SER A 140 -7.79 -1.69 -18.23
CA SER A 140 -8.40 -2.73 -19.03
C SER A 140 -9.16 -3.72 -18.14
N GLU A 141 -9.77 -4.74 -18.73
CA GLU A 141 -10.48 -5.77 -17.96
C GLU A 141 -9.54 -6.62 -17.08
N GLY A 142 -8.28 -6.75 -17.48
CA GLY A 142 -7.29 -7.53 -16.77
C GLY A 142 -6.63 -6.75 -15.62
N LEU A 143 -5.97 -7.49 -14.73
CA LEU A 143 -5.37 -6.95 -13.53
C LEU A 143 -4.08 -6.17 -13.85
N ASP A 144 -4.17 -4.84 -13.87
CA ASP A 144 -3.05 -3.90 -14.06
C ASP A 144 -2.20 -4.20 -15.32
N GLU A 145 -2.83 -4.73 -16.40
CA GLU A 145 -2.18 -5.11 -17.68
C GLU A 145 -2.43 -4.13 -18.82
N GLY A 146 -3.23 -3.08 -18.58
CA GLY A 146 -3.50 -2.05 -19.58
C GLY A 146 -2.25 -1.29 -20.01
N LYS A 147 -2.38 -0.47 -21.03
CA LYS A 147 -1.24 0.23 -21.62
C LYS A 147 -0.64 1.26 -20.67
N ILE A 148 0.67 1.34 -20.65
CA ILE A 148 1.41 2.36 -19.88
C ILE A 148 1.27 3.70 -20.58
N ILE A 149 0.83 4.71 -19.81
CA ILE A 149 0.80 6.11 -20.22
C ILE A 149 2.17 6.73 -19.90
N LYS A 150 2.59 6.67 -18.64
CA LYS A 150 3.86 7.21 -18.17
C LYS A 150 4.31 6.54 -16.88
N ILE A 151 5.63 6.41 -16.71
CA ILE A 151 6.26 5.91 -15.48
C ILE A 151 7.14 7.02 -14.91
N PHE A 152 7.06 7.21 -13.60
CA PHE A 152 7.94 8.06 -12.80
C PHE A 152 8.56 7.23 -11.69
N THR A 153 9.85 7.39 -11.42
CA THR A 153 10.60 6.55 -10.50
C THR A 153 11.16 7.34 -9.32
N LEU A 154 11.38 6.66 -8.20
CA LEU A 154 12.09 7.16 -7.04
C LEU A 154 12.94 6.06 -6.40
N ASP A 155 14.03 6.46 -5.72
CA ASP A 155 14.90 5.53 -5.01
C ASP A 155 14.30 5.06 -3.69
N ILE A 156 14.38 3.75 -3.42
CA ILE A 156 14.03 3.18 -2.13
C ILE A 156 15.25 3.23 -1.21
N ILE A 157 15.21 4.11 -0.22
CA ILE A 157 16.30 4.20 0.77
C ILE A 157 16.08 3.23 1.94
N LYS A 158 17.13 2.94 2.71
CA LYS A 158 17.10 1.95 3.81
C LYS A 158 16.10 2.30 4.92
N THR A 159 15.80 3.58 5.11
CA THR A 159 14.85 4.06 6.11
C THR A 159 13.39 3.99 5.66
N HIS A 160 13.13 3.77 4.36
CA HIS A 160 11.76 3.59 3.89
C HIS A 160 11.12 2.35 4.50
N ASN A 161 9.91 2.52 4.99
CA ASN A 161 8.94 1.47 5.29
C ASN A 161 7.70 1.68 4.43
N LYS A 162 6.68 0.82 4.57
CA LYS A 162 5.44 0.92 3.76
C LYS A 162 4.82 2.32 3.81
N VAL A 163 4.74 2.93 5.00
CA VAL A 163 4.08 4.23 5.18
C VAL A 163 4.85 5.36 4.52
N SER A 164 6.16 5.43 4.76
CA SER A 164 7.00 6.50 4.18
C SER A 164 7.16 6.36 2.67
N LEU A 165 7.31 5.12 2.15
CA LEU A 165 7.39 4.89 0.71
C LEU A 165 6.06 5.20 0.01
N GLU A 166 4.92 4.85 0.60
CA GLU A 166 3.59 5.19 0.09
C GLU A 166 3.39 6.70 0.00
N LYS A 167 3.84 7.43 1.02
CA LYS A 167 3.77 8.90 1.02
C LYS A 167 4.59 9.49 -0.13
N ASP A 168 5.84 9.06 -0.29
CA ASP A 168 6.71 9.58 -1.35
C ASP A 168 6.19 9.21 -2.75
N LEU A 169 5.59 8.03 -2.92
CA LEU A 169 4.94 7.62 -4.17
C LEU A 169 3.66 8.45 -4.44
N CYS A 170 2.89 8.76 -3.40
CA CYS A 170 1.72 9.65 -3.52
C CYS A 170 2.14 11.06 -3.96
N ASP A 171 3.17 11.62 -3.34
CA ASP A 171 3.72 12.93 -3.71
C ASP A 171 4.26 12.92 -5.16
N LEU A 172 4.90 11.83 -5.58
CA LEU A 172 5.35 11.64 -6.94
C LEU A 172 4.19 11.58 -7.94
N ALA A 173 3.09 10.90 -7.57
CA ALA A 173 1.86 10.87 -8.38
C ALA A 173 1.26 12.28 -8.52
N ILE A 174 1.07 12.99 -7.41
CA ILE A 174 0.53 14.35 -7.37
C ILE A 174 1.38 15.30 -8.22
N LYS A 175 2.68 15.24 -8.10
CA LYS A 175 3.61 16.09 -8.86
C LYS A 175 3.47 15.95 -10.38
N ASN A 176 3.01 14.79 -10.86
CA ASN A 176 3.05 14.46 -12.28
C ASN A 176 1.67 14.29 -12.92
N ILE A 177 0.58 14.23 -12.14
CA ILE A 177 -0.76 13.92 -12.66
C ILE A 177 -1.25 14.96 -13.66
N ASP A 178 -0.98 16.24 -13.44
CA ASP A 178 -1.37 17.32 -14.36
C ASP A 178 -0.76 17.11 -15.74
N ASN A 179 0.55 16.89 -15.79
CA ASN A 179 1.25 16.66 -17.06
C ASN A 179 0.71 15.44 -17.80
N VAL A 180 0.35 14.38 -17.07
CA VAL A 180 -0.22 13.16 -17.67
C VAL A 180 -1.60 13.42 -18.24
N LEU A 181 -2.50 14.07 -17.47
CA LEU A 181 -3.85 14.37 -17.92
C LEU A 181 -3.89 15.38 -19.07
N ASP A 182 -3.02 16.40 -19.04
CA ASP A 182 -2.88 17.38 -20.12
C ASP A 182 -2.44 16.74 -21.43
N LEU A 183 -1.44 15.85 -21.38
CA LEU A 183 -0.95 15.14 -22.56
C LEU A 183 -2.01 14.19 -23.14
N LEU A 184 -2.77 13.51 -22.27
CA LEU A 184 -3.88 12.64 -22.67
C LEU A 184 -5.04 13.44 -23.28
N PHE A 185 -5.40 14.54 -22.64
CA PHE A 185 -6.51 15.40 -23.13
C PHE A 185 -6.20 15.99 -24.51
N ALA A 186 -4.95 16.35 -24.72
CA ALA A 186 -4.47 16.91 -25.99
C ALA A 186 -4.13 15.84 -27.06
N ASP A 187 -4.33 14.54 -26.77
CA ASP A 187 -3.93 13.40 -27.61
C ASP A 187 -2.43 13.43 -28.03
N LYS A 188 -1.56 13.91 -27.12
CA LYS A 188 -0.11 14.12 -27.37
C LYS A 188 0.77 13.04 -26.73
N ILE A 189 0.22 11.93 -26.29
CA ILE A 189 0.97 10.84 -25.68
C ILE A 189 0.60 9.50 -26.31
N LEU A 190 1.63 8.70 -26.60
CA LEU A 190 1.42 7.33 -27.08
C LEU A 190 1.34 6.38 -25.89
N LEU A 191 0.34 5.51 -25.92
CA LEU A 191 0.16 4.46 -24.94
C LEU A 191 1.01 3.25 -25.35
N ASN A 192 1.83 2.75 -24.43
CA ASN A 192 2.73 1.63 -24.69
C ASN A 192 2.16 0.32 -24.09
N ALA A 193 2.04 -0.72 -24.90
CA ALA A 193 1.69 -2.05 -24.40
C ALA A 193 2.75 -2.53 -23.41
N GLN A 194 2.30 -3.23 -22.36
CA GLN A 194 3.21 -3.87 -21.42
C GLN A 194 3.83 -5.13 -22.05
N ASP A 195 5.08 -5.42 -21.67
CA ASP A 195 5.76 -6.67 -22.01
C ASP A 195 5.41 -7.74 -20.96
N ASP A 196 4.47 -8.62 -21.29
CA ASP A 196 3.98 -9.64 -20.37
C ASP A 196 5.07 -10.65 -19.94
N THR A 197 6.13 -10.79 -20.74
CA THR A 197 7.26 -11.66 -20.37
C THR A 197 8.05 -11.14 -19.17
N LYS A 198 7.91 -9.85 -18.84
CA LYS A 198 8.53 -9.17 -17.71
C LYS A 198 7.56 -8.93 -16.54
N ALA A 199 6.31 -9.35 -16.70
CA ALA A 199 5.31 -9.12 -15.68
C ALA A 199 5.59 -9.95 -14.42
N SER A 200 5.41 -9.31 -13.26
CA SER A 200 5.33 -10.00 -11.98
C SER A 200 4.07 -9.57 -11.23
N TYR A 201 3.62 -10.41 -10.30
CA TYR A 201 2.35 -10.21 -9.61
C TYR A 201 2.55 -10.14 -8.10
N CYS A 202 1.76 -9.30 -7.44
CA CYS A 202 1.72 -9.18 -5.99
C CYS A 202 0.30 -9.42 -5.48
N SER A 203 0.17 -10.39 -4.58
CA SER A 203 -1.10 -10.72 -3.96
C SER A 203 -1.40 -9.79 -2.79
N LYS A 204 -2.67 -9.80 -2.35
CA LYS A 204 -3.09 -9.10 -1.14
C LYS A 204 -2.38 -9.69 0.09
N ILE A 205 -1.81 -8.82 0.91
CA ILE A 205 -1.18 -9.20 2.18
C ILE A 205 -2.22 -9.83 3.12
N LYS A 206 -1.81 -10.86 3.86
CA LYS A 206 -2.64 -11.59 4.82
C LYS A 206 -2.09 -11.43 6.23
N LYS A 207 -2.94 -11.61 7.23
CA LYS A 207 -2.52 -11.58 8.63
C LYS A 207 -1.50 -12.67 8.96
N SER A 208 -1.56 -13.81 8.29
CA SER A 208 -0.60 -14.93 8.43
C SER A 208 0.83 -14.54 8.04
N ASP A 209 0.99 -13.55 7.16
CA ASP A 209 2.30 -13.12 6.66
C ASP A 209 3.12 -12.39 7.76
N SER A 210 2.49 -12.07 8.89
CA SER A 210 3.12 -11.41 10.03
C SER A 210 4.15 -12.29 10.77
N VAL A 211 4.07 -13.60 10.64
CA VAL A 211 4.93 -14.50 11.42
C VAL A 211 6.30 -14.64 10.75
N VAL A 212 7.33 -14.27 11.51
CA VAL A 212 8.73 -14.33 11.06
C VAL A 212 9.34 -15.67 11.44
N ASP A 213 10.07 -16.25 10.51
CA ASP A 213 10.98 -17.37 10.74
C ASP A 213 12.44 -16.87 10.74
N PHE A 214 13.10 -16.92 11.89
CA PHE A 214 14.48 -16.46 12.01
C PHE A 214 15.52 -17.40 11.35
N VAL A 215 15.12 -18.49 10.73
CA VAL A 215 16.03 -19.27 9.84
C VAL A 215 16.21 -18.59 8.47
N GLU A 216 15.44 -17.57 8.13
CA GLU A 216 15.66 -16.74 6.95
C GLU A 216 16.92 -15.86 7.13
N LYS A 217 17.37 -15.19 6.07
CA LYS A 217 18.42 -14.17 6.15
C LYS A 217 17.93 -12.91 6.89
N ALA A 218 18.80 -12.25 7.62
CA ALA A 218 18.45 -11.03 8.36
C ALA A 218 17.89 -9.92 7.45
N ASP A 219 18.46 -9.73 6.26
CA ASP A 219 17.98 -8.73 5.30
C ASP A 219 16.53 -8.99 4.85
N VAL A 220 16.17 -10.26 4.64
CA VAL A 220 14.78 -10.65 4.29
C VAL A 220 13.83 -10.30 5.43
N ILE A 221 14.24 -10.56 6.67
CA ILE A 221 13.43 -10.24 7.85
C ILE A 221 13.28 -8.72 8.03
N ILE A 222 14.35 -7.94 7.81
CA ILE A 222 14.29 -6.46 7.82
C ILE A 222 13.37 -5.94 6.72
N ASN A 223 13.41 -6.53 5.52
CA ASN A 223 12.51 -6.16 4.44
C ASN A 223 11.04 -6.44 4.80
N LYS A 224 10.74 -7.58 5.43
CA LYS A 224 9.40 -7.87 5.98
C LYS A 224 8.99 -6.83 7.03
N TYR A 225 9.89 -6.43 7.91
CA TYR A 225 9.62 -5.40 8.92
C TYR A 225 9.26 -4.05 8.30
N ARG A 226 9.99 -3.64 7.28
CA ARG A 226 9.70 -2.42 6.50
C ARG A 226 8.38 -2.51 5.75
N ALA A 227 8.14 -3.63 5.05
CA ALA A 227 6.95 -3.85 4.23
C ALA A 227 5.66 -3.95 5.06
N TYR A 228 5.74 -4.49 6.26
CA TYR A 228 4.58 -4.76 7.12
C TYR A 228 4.46 -3.79 8.30
N SER A 229 5.13 -2.65 8.26
CA SER A 229 5.24 -1.70 9.36
C SER A 229 3.91 -1.22 9.94
N GLU A 230 2.86 -1.10 9.13
CA GLU A 230 1.52 -0.69 9.57
C GLU A 230 0.62 -1.91 9.80
N TRP A 231 0.54 -2.77 8.81
CA TRP A 231 -0.26 -3.97 8.83
C TRP A 231 0.37 -5.03 7.92
N PRO A 232 0.43 -6.28 8.35
CA PRO A 232 -0.08 -6.86 9.59
C PRO A 232 0.83 -6.69 10.82
N GLY A 233 1.96 -6.00 10.69
CA GLY A 233 3.05 -5.98 11.66
C GLY A 233 3.88 -7.25 11.57
N LEU A 234 4.85 -7.42 12.47
CA LEU A 234 5.58 -8.68 12.60
C LEU A 234 5.38 -9.32 13.98
N ALA A 235 5.47 -10.64 14.01
CA ALA A 235 5.44 -11.43 15.22
C ALA A 235 6.30 -12.69 15.03
N PHE A 236 6.71 -13.31 16.12
CA PHE A 236 7.35 -14.63 16.13
C PHE A 236 6.71 -15.53 17.16
N ILE A 237 6.92 -16.84 17.02
CA ILE A 237 6.44 -17.81 17.98
C ILE A 237 7.63 -18.23 18.86
N HIS A 238 7.48 -18.12 20.18
CA HIS A 238 8.44 -18.58 21.16
C HIS A 238 7.72 -19.39 22.25
N LYS A 239 8.13 -20.64 22.47
CA LYS A 239 7.47 -21.57 23.42
C LYS A 239 5.93 -21.56 23.24
N ASP A 240 5.45 -21.70 21.99
CA ASP A 240 4.04 -21.69 21.58
C ASP A 240 3.27 -20.36 21.85
N VAL A 241 3.98 -19.30 22.19
CA VAL A 241 3.40 -17.98 22.42
C VAL A 241 3.73 -17.05 21.24
N LEU A 242 2.69 -16.40 20.67
CA LEU A 242 2.87 -15.40 19.63
C LEU A 242 3.30 -14.07 20.25
N VAL A 243 4.52 -13.65 19.99
CA VAL A 243 5.11 -12.40 20.47
C VAL A 243 5.17 -11.39 19.32
N LYS A 244 4.52 -10.24 19.47
CA LYS A 244 4.58 -9.17 18.45
C LYS A 244 5.90 -8.42 18.55
N ILE A 245 6.45 -8.06 17.40
CA ILE A 245 7.63 -7.23 17.25
C ILE A 245 7.16 -5.80 16.96
N HIS A 246 7.60 -4.86 17.77
CA HIS A 246 7.30 -3.44 17.58
C HIS A 246 8.49 -2.62 17.11
N ASP A 247 9.71 -3.11 17.44
CA ASP A 247 10.92 -2.49 16.93
C ASP A 247 12.06 -3.51 16.88
N MET A 248 12.82 -3.45 15.79
CA MET A 248 13.95 -4.33 15.52
C MET A 248 14.93 -3.69 14.53
N HIS A 249 16.18 -4.16 14.58
CA HIS A 249 17.21 -3.75 13.64
C HIS A 249 18.21 -4.88 13.38
N LEU A 250 19.03 -4.70 12.35
CA LEU A 250 20.16 -5.57 12.07
C LEU A 250 21.27 -5.34 13.10
N CYS A 251 21.80 -6.38 13.71
CA CYS A 251 22.97 -6.28 14.57
C CYS A 251 24.22 -5.92 13.74
N HIS A 252 25.10 -5.08 14.29
CA HIS A 252 26.36 -4.74 13.63
C HIS A 252 27.31 -5.95 13.59
N GLU A 253 27.23 -6.83 14.60
CA GLU A 253 28.04 -8.04 14.70
C GLU A 253 27.19 -9.26 14.35
N ASP A 254 27.72 -10.17 13.55
CA ASP A 254 27.09 -11.45 13.30
C ASP A 254 27.46 -12.44 14.41
N LEU A 255 26.59 -12.57 15.41
CA LEU A 255 26.82 -13.45 16.56
C LEU A 255 26.78 -14.91 16.14
N SER A 256 27.64 -15.71 16.76
CA SER A 256 27.67 -17.17 16.55
C SER A 256 26.45 -17.86 17.15
N GLY A 257 25.98 -18.92 16.52
CA GLY A 257 24.85 -19.72 17.00
C GLY A 257 24.08 -20.42 15.88
N MET A 258 23.07 -21.16 16.27
CA MET A 258 22.20 -21.87 15.33
C MET A 258 21.12 -20.91 14.79
N PRO A 259 20.87 -20.83 13.47
CA PRO A 259 19.78 -20.03 12.93
C PRO A 259 18.43 -20.39 13.57
N GLY A 260 17.62 -19.36 13.85
CA GLY A 260 16.33 -19.51 14.53
C GLY A 260 16.38 -19.45 16.06
N THR A 261 17.58 -19.41 16.67
CA THR A 261 17.71 -19.38 18.14
C THR A 261 18.04 -18.00 18.70
N ILE A 262 17.65 -17.77 19.95
CA ILE A 262 18.10 -16.62 20.74
C ILE A 262 19.55 -16.90 21.17
N VAL A 263 20.48 -16.08 20.70
CA VAL A 263 21.92 -16.22 21.00
C VAL A 263 22.39 -15.26 22.09
N LYS A 264 21.62 -14.23 22.36
CA LYS A 264 21.90 -13.27 23.44
C LYS A 264 20.58 -12.59 23.86
N PHE A 265 20.41 -12.39 25.16
CA PHE A 265 19.32 -11.60 25.70
C PHE A 265 19.84 -10.76 26.85
N ASP A 266 19.73 -9.44 26.71
CA ASP A 266 20.08 -8.47 27.74
C ASP A 266 19.15 -7.24 27.67
N LYS A 267 19.45 -6.20 28.42
CA LYS A 267 18.63 -4.96 28.43
C LYS A 267 18.63 -4.19 27.11
N THR A 268 19.58 -4.48 26.22
CA THR A 268 19.69 -3.81 24.91
C THR A 268 18.87 -4.50 23.83
N GLY A 269 18.59 -5.81 23.97
CA GLY A 269 17.81 -6.55 22.96
C GLY A 269 17.68 -8.04 23.22
N ILE A 270 16.78 -8.65 22.44
CA ILE A 270 16.70 -10.09 22.21
C ILE A 270 17.35 -10.33 20.86
N TYR A 271 18.47 -11.08 20.84
CA TYR A 271 19.29 -11.31 19.66
C TYR A 271 18.97 -12.66 19.06
N PHE A 272 18.40 -12.66 17.87
CA PHE A 272 18.13 -13.88 17.11
C PHE A 272 19.20 -14.10 16.05
N LYS A 273 19.83 -15.28 16.09
CA LYS A 273 20.67 -15.74 14.99
C LYS A 273 19.78 -16.07 13.81
N THR A 274 20.16 -15.57 12.64
CA THR A 274 19.50 -15.87 11.36
C THR A 274 20.43 -16.69 10.48
N LYS A 275 19.95 -17.13 9.30
CA LYS A 275 20.79 -17.85 8.33
C LYS A 275 22.04 -17.06 7.95
N LEU A 276 21.93 -15.73 7.88
CA LEU A 276 23.03 -14.81 7.62
C LEU A 276 22.72 -13.51 8.34
N GLY A 277 23.58 -13.13 9.31
CA GLY A 277 23.42 -11.98 10.17
C GLY A 277 22.64 -12.29 11.45
N THR A 278 22.46 -11.27 12.28
CA THR A 278 21.76 -11.32 13.57
C THR A 278 20.75 -10.18 13.65
N ILE A 279 19.52 -10.49 14.09
CA ILE A 279 18.47 -9.51 14.33
C ILE A 279 18.38 -9.20 15.82
N VAL A 280 18.19 -7.93 16.15
CA VAL A 280 17.98 -7.45 17.52
C VAL A 280 16.55 -6.91 17.62
N ILE A 281 15.76 -7.48 18.53
CA ILE A 281 14.43 -6.97 18.90
C ILE A 281 14.57 -6.10 20.13
N THR A 282 14.18 -4.83 20.01
CA THR A 282 14.26 -3.83 21.09
C THR A 282 12.92 -3.56 21.76
N HIS A 283 11.81 -3.76 21.04
CA HIS A 283 10.46 -3.59 21.58
C HIS A 283 9.55 -4.72 21.13
N LEU A 284 8.80 -5.25 22.07
CA LEU A 284 7.91 -6.39 21.82
C LEU A 284 6.60 -6.29 22.62
N GLN A 285 5.67 -7.20 22.33
CA GLN A 285 4.41 -7.29 23.05
C GLN A 285 3.98 -8.75 23.18
N LEU A 286 3.84 -9.20 24.40
CA LEU A 286 3.24 -10.50 24.75
C LEU A 286 1.70 -10.43 24.61
N PRO A 287 1.00 -11.58 24.43
CA PRO A 287 -0.45 -11.60 24.35
C PRO A 287 -1.10 -10.93 25.58
N ASN A 288 -2.09 -10.08 25.32
CA ASN A 288 -2.87 -9.35 26.35
C ASN A 288 -2.02 -8.43 27.28
N LYS A 289 -0.80 -8.08 26.87
CA LYS A 289 0.06 -7.14 27.58
C LYS A 289 0.26 -5.86 26.76
N ASN A 290 0.84 -4.85 27.37
CA ASN A 290 1.28 -3.63 26.70
C ASN A 290 2.59 -3.87 25.93
N LYS A 291 2.89 -2.99 24.98
CA LYS A 291 4.22 -2.89 24.37
C LYS A 291 5.25 -2.59 25.45
N ILE A 292 6.35 -3.32 25.46
CA ILE A 292 7.46 -3.17 26.41
C ILE A 292 8.81 -3.09 25.68
N SER A 293 9.80 -2.49 26.30
CA SER A 293 11.19 -2.51 25.84
C SER A 293 11.84 -3.87 26.13
N SER A 294 12.95 -4.15 25.44
CA SER A 294 13.79 -5.31 25.78
C SER A 294 14.35 -5.26 27.19
N ALA A 295 14.61 -4.08 27.74
CA ALA A 295 15.03 -3.90 29.14
C ALA A 295 13.94 -4.33 30.13
N ASP A 296 12.68 -3.94 29.88
CA ASP A 296 11.54 -4.37 30.70
C ASP A 296 11.29 -5.87 30.54
N ALA A 297 11.42 -6.39 29.31
CA ALA A 297 11.32 -7.81 29.05
C ALA A 297 12.41 -8.62 29.77
N TYR A 298 13.65 -8.12 29.81
CA TYR A 298 14.75 -8.74 30.53
C TYR A 298 14.49 -8.83 32.04
N ASN A 299 13.92 -7.77 32.63
CA ASN A 299 13.61 -7.75 34.03
C ASN A 299 12.40 -8.64 34.42
N ALA A 300 11.36 -8.68 33.59
CA ALA A 300 10.08 -9.33 33.92
C ALA A 300 9.90 -10.74 33.32
N TYR A 301 10.59 -11.06 32.20
CA TYR A 301 10.34 -12.27 31.41
C TYR A 301 11.64 -12.99 30.99
N ARG A 302 12.71 -12.82 31.78
CA ARG A 302 14.02 -13.41 31.46
C ARG A 302 13.92 -14.92 31.26
N GLU A 303 13.28 -15.64 32.18
CA GLU A 303 13.12 -17.11 32.12
C GLU A 303 12.26 -17.58 30.94
N PHE A 304 11.41 -16.71 30.41
CA PHE A 304 10.63 -17.04 29.23
C PHE A 304 11.48 -17.05 27.97
N PHE A 305 12.47 -16.17 27.85
CA PHE A 305 13.29 -16.03 26.63
C PHE A 305 14.64 -16.76 26.70
N VAL A 306 15.03 -17.30 27.83
CA VAL A 306 16.27 -18.08 28.02
C VAL A 306 16.04 -19.58 28.05
#